data_4069d693a921b6fb46e6af51527ba1b2
#
_entry.id   4069d693a921b6fb46e6af51527ba1b2
#
_cell.length_a   1.000
_cell.length_b   1.000
_cell.length_c   1.000
_cell.angle_alpha   90.00
_cell.angle_beta   90.00
_cell.angle_gamma   90.00
#
_symmetry.space_group_name_H-M   'P 1'
#
loop_
_entity.id
_entity.type
_entity.pdbx_description
1 polymer ?
#
loop_
_entity_poly.entity_id
_entity_poly.type
_entity_poly.pdbx_seq_one_letter_code
_entity_poly.pdbx_strand_id
1 'polypeptide(L)'
;FARGVLNPVGLKCGPTTSEEDLKILLHKLNPENEAGKLTLIARFGAGNVGDHLPRLIKAVKQEGANVVWCCDAMHGNTIKSSTGYKTRPFESVLREVREFFEIHNAEGTIPGGVHFEMTGQDVTECTGGVRAVTDENLSDRYHTACDPRLNASQSLELAFLVADELVKRRSSEKITGAA
;
A
#
# COMPACT_ATOMS: atom_id res chain seq x y z
N PHE A 1 21.67 -0.09 -13.05
CA PHE A 1 20.68 0.27 -14.09
C PHE A 1 19.74 1.37 -13.57
N ALA A 2 18.94 1.13 -12.53
CA ALA A 2 17.90 2.06 -12.07
C ALA A 2 18.39 3.49 -11.74
N ARG A 3 19.62 3.62 -11.24
CA ARG A 3 20.26 4.92 -10.99
C ARG A 3 20.37 5.80 -12.25
N GLY A 4 20.52 5.20 -13.42
CA GLY A 4 20.66 5.94 -14.70
C GLY A 4 19.33 6.22 -15.41
N VAL A 5 18.21 5.81 -14.85
CA VAL A 5 16.88 6.03 -15.43
C VAL A 5 16.43 7.46 -15.10
N LEU A 6 16.06 8.24 -16.11
CA LEU A 6 15.59 9.63 -15.93
C LEU A 6 14.15 9.70 -15.39
N ASN A 7 13.31 8.72 -15.72
CA ASN A 7 11.94 8.64 -15.23
C ASN A 7 11.89 8.45 -13.72
N PRO A 8 10.78 8.79 -13.05
CA PRO A 8 10.53 8.40 -11.66
C PRO A 8 10.66 6.89 -11.45
N VAL A 9 11.20 6.49 -10.30
CA VAL A 9 11.47 5.09 -9.95
C VAL A 9 10.66 4.70 -8.72
N GLY A 10 10.02 3.53 -8.76
CA GLY A 10 9.35 2.92 -7.61
C GLY A 10 10.26 1.89 -6.92
N LEU A 11 10.37 1.98 -5.59
CA LEU A 11 11.09 1.04 -4.73
C LEU A 11 10.09 0.33 -3.80
N LYS A 12 9.95 -0.98 -3.92
CA LYS A 12 9.10 -1.78 -3.02
C LYS A 12 9.81 -1.95 -1.67
N CYS A 13 9.12 -1.58 -0.59
CA CYS A 13 9.56 -1.74 0.79
C CYS A 13 8.65 -2.74 1.51
N GLY A 14 9.23 -3.77 2.12
CA GLY A 14 8.51 -4.83 2.82
C GLY A 14 9.13 -5.16 4.19
N PRO A 15 8.67 -6.21 4.88
CA PRO A 15 9.12 -6.56 6.24
C PRO A 15 10.63 -6.79 6.37
N THR A 16 11.30 -7.17 5.28
CA THR A 16 12.75 -7.43 5.25
C THR A 16 13.59 -6.19 4.90
N THR A 17 12.96 -5.05 4.60
CA THR A 17 13.68 -3.80 4.30
C THR A 17 14.24 -3.23 5.58
N SER A 18 15.58 -3.14 5.69
CA SER A 18 16.25 -2.48 6.82
C SER A 18 16.32 -0.96 6.60
N GLU A 19 16.51 -0.21 7.68
CA GLU A 19 16.70 1.23 7.64
C GLU A 19 18.01 1.58 6.91
N GLU A 20 19.07 0.80 7.14
CA GLU A 20 20.38 0.95 6.52
C GLU A 20 20.32 0.74 5.01
N ASP A 21 19.68 -0.35 4.56
CA ASP A 21 19.50 -0.62 3.13
C ASP A 21 18.69 0.49 2.46
N LEU A 22 17.62 0.96 3.13
CA LEU A 22 16.80 2.04 2.62
C LEU A 22 17.63 3.31 2.43
N LYS A 23 18.43 3.72 3.42
CA LYS A 23 19.32 4.90 3.32
C LYS A 23 20.28 4.80 2.14
N ILE A 24 20.93 3.65 1.98
CA ILE A 24 21.82 3.39 0.82
C ILE A 24 21.05 3.54 -0.50
N LEU A 25 19.83 3.00 -0.59
CA LEU A 25 19.03 3.06 -1.80
C LEU A 25 18.52 4.46 -2.11
N LEU A 26 18.15 5.26 -1.10
CA LEU A 26 17.78 6.67 -1.26
C LEU A 26 18.91 7.44 -1.96
N HIS A 27 20.13 7.36 -1.44
CA HIS A 27 21.29 8.06 -2.03
C HIS A 27 21.68 7.51 -3.41
N LYS A 28 21.49 6.23 -3.67
CA LYS A 28 21.81 5.63 -4.97
C LYS A 28 20.80 5.94 -6.05
N LEU A 29 19.51 5.97 -5.73
CA LEU A 29 18.43 6.13 -6.70
C LEU A 29 18.03 7.59 -6.92
N ASN A 30 18.26 8.45 -5.94
CA ASN A 30 17.96 9.88 -6.01
C ASN A 30 19.08 10.72 -5.37
N PRO A 31 20.31 10.70 -5.93
CA PRO A 31 21.47 11.38 -5.36
C PRO A 31 21.30 12.91 -5.28
N GLU A 32 20.55 13.50 -6.19
CA GLU A 32 20.27 14.94 -6.25
C GLU A 32 19.06 15.34 -5.37
N ASN A 33 18.47 14.38 -4.67
CA ASN A 33 17.28 14.57 -3.83
C ASN A 33 16.13 15.30 -4.56
N GLU A 34 15.93 14.96 -5.83
CA GLU A 34 14.92 15.55 -6.69
C GLU A 34 13.50 15.14 -6.24
N ALA A 35 12.61 16.14 -6.10
CA ALA A 35 11.22 15.87 -5.71
C ALA A 35 10.47 15.10 -6.81
N GLY A 36 9.70 14.07 -6.41
CA GLY A 36 8.95 13.21 -7.33
C GLY A 36 9.77 12.11 -8.02
N LYS A 37 11.09 12.09 -7.83
CA LYS A 37 11.99 11.10 -8.46
C LYS A 37 11.83 9.69 -7.89
N LEU A 38 11.61 9.56 -6.60
CA LEU A 38 11.56 8.28 -5.93
C LEU A 38 10.23 8.07 -5.20
N THR A 39 9.54 6.97 -5.53
CA THR A 39 8.35 6.51 -4.82
C THR A 39 8.68 5.27 -3.99
N LEU A 40 8.48 5.34 -2.67
CA LEU A 40 8.58 4.20 -1.77
C LEU A 40 7.21 3.52 -1.67
N ILE A 41 7.15 2.26 -2.08
CA ILE A 41 5.91 1.49 -2.16
C ILE A 41 5.88 0.50 -0.99
N ALA A 42 5.17 0.87 0.07
CA ALA A 42 4.99 0.07 1.28
C ALA A 42 4.10 -1.15 0.99
N ARG A 43 4.60 -2.36 1.30
CA ARG A 43 3.90 -3.63 1.13
C ARG A 43 4.23 -4.60 2.27
N PHE A 44 3.68 -4.39 3.43
CA PHE A 44 4.05 -5.13 4.65
C PHE A 44 3.09 -6.28 4.99
N GLY A 45 1.82 -6.15 4.62
CA GLY A 45 0.72 -6.95 5.13
C GLY A 45 0.14 -6.36 6.42
N ALA A 46 -1.15 -6.52 6.62
CA ALA A 46 -1.91 -5.94 7.73
C ALA A 46 -1.37 -6.28 9.14
N GLY A 47 -0.65 -7.40 9.29
CA GLY A 47 -0.05 -7.79 10.56
C GLY A 47 1.30 -7.16 10.87
N ASN A 48 1.93 -6.48 9.89
CA ASN A 48 3.33 -6.05 9.99
C ASN A 48 3.53 -4.54 9.75
N VAL A 49 2.57 -3.86 9.13
CA VAL A 49 2.75 -2.45 8.72
C VAL A 49 3.04 -1.55 9.92
N GLY A 50 2.36 -1.78 11.06
CA GLY A 50 2.55 -1.01 12.30
C GLY A 50 3.96 -1.09 12.88
N ASP A 51 4.60 -2.25 12.77
CA ASP A 51 5.95 -2.48 13.31
C ASP A 51 7.06 -1.96 12.40
N HIS A 52 6.82 -1.93 11.09
CA HIS A 52 7.87 -1.67 10.10
C HIS A 52 7.84 -0.27 9.51
N LEU A 53 6.65 0.22 9.10
CA LEU A 53 6.54 1.49 8.38
C LEU A 53 7.03 2.70 9.17
N PRO A 54 6.72 2.86 10.48
CA PRO A 54 7.20 4.02 11.25
C PRO A 54 8.71 4.18 11.26
N ARG A 55 9.46 3.06 11.33
CA ARG A 55 10.92 3.07 11.33
C ARG A 55 11.48 3.58 10.01
N LEU A 56 10.92 3.12 8.90
CA LEU A 56 11.34 3.56 7.56
C LEU A 56 10.99 5.04 7.32
N ILE A 57 9.83 5.52 7.79
CA ILE A 57 9.47 6.93 7.70
C ILE A 57 10.48 7.78 8.47
N LYS A 58 10.85 7.37 9.69
CA LYS A 58 11.85 8.07 10.51
C LYS A 58 13.20 8.09 9.82
N ALA A 59 13.65 6.99 9.24
CA ALA A 59 14.90 6.92 8.48
C ALA A 59 14.90 7.89 7.29
N VAL A 60 13.81 7.96 6.51
CA VAL A 60 13.66 8.91 5.40
C VAL A 60 13.71 10.36 5.88
N LYS A 61 13.03 10.67 7.00
CA LYS A 61 13.04 12.02 7.61
C LYS A 61 14.45 12.41 8.09
N GLN A 62 15.19 11.48 8.70
CA GLN A 62 16.56 11.71 9.15
C GLN A 62 17.52 12.04 8.00
N GLU A 63 17.34 11.36 6.85
CA GLU A 63 18.13 11.64 5.64
C GLU A 63 17.68 12.91 4.90
N GLY A 64 16.56 13.54 5.29
CA GLY A 64 15.98 14.68 4.58
C GLY A 64 15.59 14.35 3.14
N ALA A 65 15.28 13.07 2.87
CA ALA A 65 15.06 12.60 1.51
C ALA A 65 13.65 12.94 0.99
N ASN A 66 13.60 13.49 -0.22
CA ASN A 66 12.35 13.72 -0.94
C ASN A 66 11.83 12.43 -1.57
N VAL A 67 10.74 11.91 -1.04
CA VAL A 67 10.10 10.69 -1.53
C VAL A 67 8.59 10.86 -1.59
N VAL A 68 7.95 10.08 -2.47
CA VAL A 68 6.50 9.86 -2.45
C VAL A 68 6.24 8.51 -1.77
N TRP A 69 5.34 8.47 -0.80
CA TRP A 69 4.89 7.22 -0.19
C TRP A 69 3.64 6.68 -0.87
N CYS A 70 3.65 5.40 -1.21
CA CYS A 70 2.50 4.69 -1.78
C CYS A 70 2.25 3.40 -1.01
N CYS A 71 0.99 3.05 -0.75
CA CYS A 71 0.61 1.78 -0.12
C CYS A 71 0.26 0.74 -1.19
N ASP A 72 0.94 -0.39 -1.19
CA ASP A 72 0.56 -1.60 -1.93
C ASP A 72 0.03 -2.64 -0.93
N ALA A 73 -1.23 -2.54 -0.59
CA ALA A 73 -1.90 -3.46 0.32
C ALA A 73 -2.25 -4.81 -0.31
N MET A 74 -1.90 -5.02 -1.59
CA MET A 74 -2.23 -6.26 -2.29
C MET A 74 -1.17 -7.35 -2.05
N HIS A 75 0.09 -7.04 -2.33
CA HIS A 75 1.16 -8.05 -2.36
C HIS A 75 1.61 -8.53 -0.97
N GLY A 76 1.41 -7.73 0.08
CA GLY A 76 1.68 -8.13 1.47
C GLY A 76 0.61 -9.03 2.08
N ASN A 77 -0.59 -9.04 1.51
CA ASN A 77 -1.75 -9.80 2.01
C ASN A 77 -2.13 -11.02 1.15
N THR A 78 -1.25 -11.43 0.24
CA THR A 78 -1.50 -12.61 -0.59
C THR A 78 -1.23 -13.89 0.19
N ILE A 79 -2.21 -14.77 0.24
CA ILE A 79 -2.16 -16.07 0.91
C ILE A 79 -2.59 -17.20 -0.04
N LYS A 80 -2.40 -18.44 0.39
CA LYS A 80 -2.99 -19.62 -0.22
C LYS A 80 -4.21 -20.05 0.60
N SER A 81 -5.37 -20.15 -0.04
CA SER A 81 -6.61 -20.59 0.60
C SER A 81 -6.57 -22.08 0.98
N SER A 82 -7.52 -22.52 1.78
CA SER A 82 -7.73 -23.92 2.11
C SER A 82 -8.02 -24.78 0.88
N THR A 83 -8.62 -24.21 -0.15
CA THR A 83 -8.93 -24.87 -1.44
C THR A 83 -7.77 -24.82 -2.45
N GLY A 84 -6.63 -24.22 -2.06
CA GLY A 84 -5.40 -24.18 -2.85
C GLY A 84 -5.26 -22.98 -3.79
N TYR A 85 -6.27 -22.13 -3.91
CA TYR A 85 -6.20 -20.90 -4.70
C TYR A 85 -5.33 -19.84 -4.01
N LYS A 86 -4.62 -19.07 -4.80
CA LYS A 86 -3.98 -17.82 -4.36
C LYS A 86 -5.08 -16.78 -4.16
N THR A 87 -5.15 -16.15 -3.01
CA THR A 87 -6.20 -15.18 -2.68
C THR A 87 -5.67 -14.07 -1.76
N ARG A 88 -6.52 -13.10 -1.50
CA ARG A 88 -6.26 -12.00 -0.54
C ARG A 88 -7.52 -11.80 0.30
N PRO A 89 -7.42 -11.91 1.64
CA PRO A 89 -8.53 -11.50 2.51
C PRO A 89 -8.75 -9.99 2.37
N PHE A 90 -9.91 -9.59 1.89
CA PHE A 90 -10.22 -8.19 1.62
C PHE A 90 -10.13 -7.31 2.88
N GLU A 91 -10.54 -7.85 4.03
CA GLU A 91 -10.40 -7.16 5.31
C GLU A 91 -8.93 -6.83 5.67
N SER A 92 -7.99 -7.71 5.29
CA SER A 92 -6.56 -7.44 5.48
C SER A 92 -6.09 -6.31 4.57
N VAL A 93 -6.59 -6.25 3.34
CA VAL A 93 -6.30 -5.15 2.41
C VAL A 93 -6.80 -3.82 2.98
N LEU A 94 -8.07 -3.77 3.42
CA LEU A 94 -8.66 -2.57 4.03
C LEU A 94 -7.90 -2.12 5.28
N ARG A 95 -7.52 -3.08 6.12
CA ARG A 95 -6.78 -2.83 7.36
C ARG A 95 -5.40 -2.22 7.08
N GLU A 96 -4.61 -2.78 6.16
CA GLU A 96 -3.27 -2.24 5.82
C GLU A 96 -3.38 -0.82 5.25
N VAL A 97 -4.38 -0.54 4.42
CA VAL A 97 -4.62 0.82 3.91
C VAL A 97 -4.92 1.79 5.05
N ARG A 98 -5.83 1.44 5.96
CA ARG A 98 -6.18 2.30 7.09
C ARG A 98 -4.96 2.56 7.98
N GLU A 99 -4.24 1.51 8.38
CA GLU A 99 -3.03 1.62 9.19
C GLU A 99 -1.95 2.47 8.50
N PHE A 100 -1.80 2.37 7.17
CA PHE A 100 -0.89 3.22 6.40
C PHE A 100 -1.22 4.71 6.55
N PHE A 101 -2.50 5.10 6.41
CA PHE A 101 -2.94 6.48 6.60
C PHE A 101 -2.74 6.96 8.05
N GLU A 102 -3.11 6.14 9.02
CA GLU A 102 -2.97 6.45 10.46
C GLU A 102 -1.51 6.68 10.85
N ILE A 103 -0.60 5.81 10.38
CA ILE A 103 0.85 5.92 10.62
C ILE A 103 1.41 7.21 10.02
N HIS A 104 1.07 7.54 8.77
CA HIS A 104 1.52 8.78 8.14
C HIS A 104 1.00 10.01 8.86
N ASN A 105 -0.23 9.98 9.35
CA ASN A 105 -0.79 11.06 10.17
C ASN A 105 -0.05 11.20 11.50
N ALA A 106 0.24 10.10 12.19
CA ALA A 106 0.99 10.10 13.45
C ALA A 106 2.44 10.59 13.28
N GLU A 107 3.09 10.21 12.20
CA GLU A 107 4.48 10.61 11.88
C GLU A 107 4.57 12.01 11.24
N GLY A 108 3.45 12.69 10.98
CA GLY A 108 3.41 14.02 10.35
C GLY A 108 3.93 14.01 8.91
N THR A 109 3.65 12.94 8.16
CA THR A 109 4.05 12.77 6.76
C THR A 109 2.82 12.60 5.86
N ILE A 110 3.01 12.62 4.54
CA ILE A 110 1.90 12.58 3.58
C ILE A 110 1.76 11.16 2.98
N PRO A 111 0.61 10.50 3.15
CA PRO A 111 0.28 9.31 2.36
C PRO A 111 0.00 9.72 0.91
N GLY A 112 0.98 9.52 0.03
CA GLY A 112 0.96 10.07 -1.33
C GLY A 112 0.13 9.29 -2.32
N GLY A 113 -0.20 8.02 -2.04
CA GLY A 113 -1.02 7.21 -2.94
C GLY A 113 -1.23 5.79 -2.51
N VAL A 114 -2.01 5.07 -3.32
CA VAL A 114 -2.34 3.66 -3.15
C VAL A 114 -2.16 2.91 -4.47
N HIS A 115 -1.79 1.63 -4.39
CA HIS A 115 -1.60 0.74 -5.52
C HIS A 115 -2.46 -0.51 -5.33
N PHE A 116 -3.37 -0.77 -6.25
CA PHE A 116 -4.28 -1.91 -6.20
C PHE A 116 -4.35 -2.67 -7.51
N GLU A 117 -4.65 -3.97 -7.40
CA GLU A 117 -5.02 -4.84 -8.51
C GLU A 117 -6.53 -5.08 -8.46
N MET A 118 -7.25 -4.55 -9.43
CA MET A 118 -8.71 -4.58 -9.45
C MET A 118 -9.26 -4.82 -10.86
N THR A 119 -10.51 -5.25 -10.93
CA THR A 119 -11.25 -5.39 -12.18
C THR A 119 -12.69 -4.92 -11.99
N GLY A 120 -13.30 -4.37 -13.05
CA GLY A 120 -14.73 -4.06 -13.07
C GLY A 120 -15.63 -5.28 -13.18
N GLN A 121 -15.04 -6.47 -13.34
CA GLN A 121 -15.78 -7.72 -13.42
C GLN A 121 -16.15 -8.25 -12.03
N ASP A 122 -17.17 -9.09 -11.99
CA ASP A 122 -17.64 -9.73 -10.77
C ASP A 122 -16.90 -11.07 -10.53
N VAL A 123 -15.59 -10.97 -10.31
CA VAL A 123 -14.74 -12.12 -10.01
C VAL A 123 -14.79 -12.51 -8.53
N THR A 124 -14.41 -13.75 -8.22
CA THR A 124 -14.31 -14.31 -6.86
C THR A 124 -12.86 -14.64 -6.51
N GLU A 125 -11.91 -13.70 -6.79
CA GLU A 125 -10.47 -13.94 -6.63
C GLU A 125 -9.94 -13.54 -5.23
N CYS A 126 -10.62 -12.60 -4.56
CA CYS A 126 -10.32 -12.18 -3.18
C CYS A 126 -11.48 -12.53 -2.26
N THR A 127 -11.17 -13.07 -1.07
CA THR A 127 -12.19 -13.44 -0.07
C THR A 127 -12.72 -12.22 0.67
N GLY A 128 -13.95 -12.32 1.22
CA GLY A 128 -14.60 -11.25 2.00
C GLY A 128 -15.30 -10.20 1.15
N GLY A 129 -15.43 -8.99 1.72
CA GLY A 129 -16.20 -7.89 1.14
C GLY A 129 -17.72 -8.09 1.27
N VAL A 130 -18.50 -7.14 0.78
CA VAL A 130 -19.98 -7.11 0.89
C VAL A 130 -20.67 -8.37 0.35
N ARG A 131 -20.02 -9.06 -0.58
CA ARG A 131 -20.52 -10.33 -1.13
C ARG A 131 -20.11 -11.56 -0.32
N ALA A 132 -19.34 -11.39 0.74
CA ALA A 132 -18.88 -12.45 1.64
C ALA A 132 -18.26 -13.65 0.88
N VAL A 133 -17.39 -13.39 -0.11
CA VAL A 133 -16.71 -14.46 -0.87
C VAL A 133 -15.92 -15.33 0.12
N THR A 134 -16.18 -16.64 0.11
CA THR A 134 -15.47 -17.64 0.93
C THR A 134 -14.41 -18.38 0.13
N ASP A 135 -13.59 -19.19 0.79
CA ASP A 135 -12.60 -20.05 0.13
C ASP A 135 -13.23 -21.01 -0.89
N GLU A 136 -14.42 -21.53 -0.58
CA GLU A 136 -15.19 -22.43 -1.45
C GLU A 136 -15.68 -21.74 -2.71
N ASN A 137 -16.01 -20.45 -2.62
CA ASN A 137 -16.51 -19.67 -3.75
C ASN A 137 -15.40 -19.19 -4.70
N LEU A 138 -14.12 -19.28 -4.32
CA LEU A 138 -13.02 -18.80 -5.16
C LEU A 138 -13.04 -19.40 -6.57
N SER A 139 -13.40 -20.70 -6.69
CA SER A 139 -13.45 -21.39 -7.98
C SER A 139 -14.56 -20.92 -8.92
N ASP A 140 -15.60 -20.22 -8.42
CA ASP A 140 -16.78 -19.87 -9.21
C ASP A 140 -16.45 -18.96 -10.38
N ARG A 141 -15.62 -17.92 -10.12
CA ARG A 141 -15.20 -16.93 -11.12
C ARG A 141 -13.75 -16.47 -10.88
N TYR A 142 -12.83 -17.42 -10.81
CA TYR A 142 -11.40 -17.17 -10.70
C TYR A 142 -10.78 -17.06 -12.09
N HIS A 143 -10.65 -15.82 -12.61
CA HIS A 143 -10.27 -15.58 -14.00
C HIS A 143 -8.83 -15.11 -14.18
N THR A 144 -8.15 -14.73 -13.09
CA THR A 144 -6.76 -14.26 -13.21
C THR A 144 -5.80 -15.39 -13.57
N ALA A 145 -4.85 -15.09 -14.45
CA ALA A 145 -3.73 -15.98 -14.75
C ALA A 145 -2.49 -15.71 -13.88
N CYS A 146 -2.52 -14.68 -13.03
CA CYS A 146 -1.38 -14.24 -12.23
C CYS A 146 -1.80 -14.01 -10.78
N ASP A 147 -2.15 -12.77 -10.43
CA ASP A 147 -2.47 -12.37 -9.07
C ASP A 147 -3.97 -12.10 -8.88
N PRO A 148 -4.57 -12.46 -7.72
CA PRO A 148 -5.98 -12.25 -7.43
C PRO A 148 -6.30 -10.75 -7.37
N ARG A 149 -7.40 -10.37 -8.04
CA ARG A 149 -7.86 -8.98 -8.15
C ARG A 149 -9.10 -8.74 -7.31
N LEU A 150 -9.26 -7.52 -6.82
CA LEU A 150 -10.51 -7.05 -6.23
C LEU A 150 -11.59 -7.00 -7.32
N ASN A 151 -12.79 -7.47 -7.02
CA ASN A 151 -13.95 -7.32 -7.88
C ASN A 151 -14.53 -5.88 -7.81
N ALA A 152 -15.53 -5.57 -8.64
CA ALA A 152 -16.12 -4.24 -8.71
C ALA A 152 -16.65 -3.75 -7.35
N SER A 153 -17.31 -4.60 -6.58
CA SER A 153 -17.87 -4.22 -5.27
C SER A 153 -16.78 -3.94 -4.24
N GLN A 154 -15.78 -4.81 -4.14
CA GLN A 154 -14.60 -4.62 -3.27
C GLN A 154 -13.81 -3.36 -3.68
N SER A 155 -13.68 -3.09 -4.97
CA SER A 155 -12.99 -1.90 -5.48
C SER A 155 -13.70 -0.60 -5.07
N LEU A 156 -15.03 -0.57 -5.12
CA LEU A 156 -15.82 0.57 -4.67
C LEU A 156 -15.75 0.77 -3.15
N GLU A 157 -15.87 -0.30 -2.38
CA GLU A 157 -15.75 -0.26 -0.92
C GLU A 157 -14.40 0.31 -0.49
N LEU A 158 -13.31 -0.14 -1.14
CA LEU A 158 -11.97 0.38 -0.91
C LEU A 158 -11.82 1.84 -1.31
N ALA A 159 -12.42 2.27 -2.42
CA ALA A 159 -12.40 3.67 -2.85
C ALA A 159 -13.08 4.59 -1.83
N PHE A 160 -14.20 4.17 -1.25
CA PHE A 160 -14.87 4.91 -0.17
C PHE A 160 -14.00 4.99 1.08
N LEU A 161 -13.34 3.89 1.48
CA LEU A 161 -12.39 3.92 2.59
C LEU A 161 -11.31 4.98 2.39
N VAL A 162 -10.67 4.98 1.22
CA VAL A 162 -9.61 5.96 0.89
C VAL A 162 -10.15 7.38 0.92
N ALA A 163 -11.36 7.61 0.38
CA ALA A 163 -11.99 8.92 0.41
C ALA A 163 -12.25 9.40 1.86
N ASP A 164 -12.72 8.52 2.73
CA ASP A 164 -12.96 8.83 4.14
C ASP A 164 -11.66 9.18 4.88
N GLU A 165 -10.59 8.44 4.67
CA GLU A 165 -9.27 8.73 5.26
C GLU A 165 -8.74 10.10 4.79
N LEU A 166 -8.90 10.45 3.51
CA LEU A 166 -8.53 11.76 2.99
C LEU A 166 -9.37 12.90 3.58
N VAL A 167 -10.68 12.68 3.81
CA VAL A 167 -11.56 13.67 4.48
C VAL A 167 -11.13 13.88 5.93
N LYS A 168 -10.88 12.81 6.68
CA LYS A 168 -10.40 12.88 8.08
C LYS A 168 -9.11 13.71 8.16
N ARG A 169 -8.15 13.43 7.28
CA ARG A 169 -6.88 14.17 7.24
C ARG A 169 -7.08 15.67 6.99
N ARG A 170 -7.85 16.04 5.96
CA ARG A 170 -8.15 17.46 5.66
C ARG A 170 -8.82 18.18 6.82
N SER A 171 -9.67 17.48 7.57
CA SER A 171 -10.33 18.04 8.74
C SER A 171 -9.35 18.30 9.89
N SER A 172 -8.41 17.40 10.10
CA SER A 172 -7.35 17.54 11.11
C SER A 172 -6.41 18.70 10.80
N GLU A 173 -6.00 18.86 9.54
CA GLU A 173 -5.14 19.97 9.07
C GLU A 173 -5.79 21.34 9.29
N LYS A 174 -7.11 21.46 9.07
CA LYS A 174 -7.84 22.71 9.33
C LYS A 174 -7.91 23.08 10.81
N ILE A 175 -7.99 22.09 11.71
CA ILE A 175 -8.06 22.31 13.17
C ILE A 175 -6.70 22.74 13.72
N THR A 176 -5.61 22.20 13.20
CA THR A 176 -4.23 22.50 13.65
C THR A 176 -3.65 23.77 13.06
N GLY A 177 -4.35 24.43 12.12
CA GLY A 177 -3.88 25.67 11.49
C GLY A 177 -2.67 25.48 10.57
N ALA A 178 -2.35 24.26 10.21
CA ALA A 178 -1.34 23.94 9.23
C ALA A 178 -1.93 24.10 7.82
N ALA A 179 -1.86 25.31 7.29
CA ALA A 179 -2.10 25.62 5.90
C ALA A 179 -0.75 25.68 5.14
#